data_6d521cbe01210551223ffaaeb47ddadb
#
_entry.id   6d521cbe01210551223ffaaeb47ddadb
#
_cell.length_a   1.000
_cell.length_b   1.000
_cell.length_c   1.000
_cell.angle_alpha   90.00
_cell.angle_beta   90.00
_cell.angle_gamma   90.00
#
_symmetry.space_group_name_H-M   'P 1'
#
loop_
_entity.id
_entity.type
_entity.pdbx_description
1 polymer ?
#
loop_
_entity_poly.entity_id
_entity_poly.type
_entity_poly.pdbx_seq_one_letter_code
_entity_poly.pdbx_strand_id
1 'polypeptide(L)'
;MKIQKIASSTVIITTDDCKILCDPWIENGEYFGSWSIVEKINKEKFYKEMNKCEFIYLSHIHPDHFSKKTLNNISKEKKVIIHSYASPFLKKNLEILGFKNVIEVNHNEKQNLKGKTSIVIYAADDCDPNICRKFVGCNYSGSETGKKSHQIDTCAIITDKSDTCLNLN
;
A
#
# COMPACT_ATOMS: atom_id res chain seq x y z
N MET A 1 -10.99 4.18 -16.37
CA MET A 1 -10.64 3.61 -15.02
C MET A 1 -11.89 3.40 -14.16
N LYS A 2 -11.94 2.36 -13.30
CA LYS A 2 -13.04 2.09 -12.35
C LYS A 2 -12.47 1.92 -10.95
N ILE A 3 -13.06 2.61 -9.97
CA ILE A 3 -12.66 2.53 -8.56
C ILE A 3 -13.81 1.86 -7.79
N GLN A 4 -13.48 0.83 -7.02
CA GLN A 4 -14.41 0.11 -6.17
C GLN A 4 -13.90 0.13 -4.72
N LYS A 5 -14.58 0.88 -3.85
CA LYS A 5 -14.36 0.81 -2.40
C LYS A 5 -14.91 -0.51 -1.86
N ILE A 6 -14.15 -1.20 -1.07
CA ILE A 6 -14.51 -2.46 -0.41
C ILE A 6 -14.88 -2.19 1.05
N ALA A 7 -13.94 -1.66 1.81
CA ALA A 7 -14.12 -1.29 3.21
C ALA A 7 -12.97 -0.37 3.63
N SER A 8 -13.21 0.54 4.58
CA SER A 8 -12.17 1.42 5.14
C SER A 8 -11.13 1.88 4.10
N SER A 9 -9.86 1.51 4.27
CA SER A 9 -8.74 1.80 3.36
C SER A 9 -8.73 0.94 2.08
N THR A 10 -9.48 -0.17 2.06
CA THR A 10 -9.42 -1.16 0.98
C THR A 10 -10.15 -0.71 -0.27
N VAL A 11 -9.42 -0.57 -1.37
CA VAL A 11 -9.94 -0.16 -2.68
C VAL A 11 -9.41 -1.10 -3.78
N ILE A 12 -10.26 -1.40 -4.78
CA ILE A 12 -9.81 -2.04 -6.03
C ILE A 12 -9.89 -1.00 -7.15
N ILE A 13 -8.76 -0.75 -7.78
CA ILE A 13 -8.66 0.11 -8.96
C ILE A 13 -8.52 -0.79 -10.18
N THR A 14 -9.46 -0.67 -11.11
CA THR A 14 -9.44 -1.38 -12.39
C THR A 14 -9.11 -0.40 -13.50
N THR A 15 -8.01 -0.63 -14.17
CA THR A 15 -7.58 0.08 -15.38
C THR A 15 -7.94 -0.74 -16.61
N ASP A 16 -7.63 -0.24 -17.80
CA ASP A 16 -7.80 -1.01 -19.03
C ASP A 16 -6.88 -2.25 -19.08
N ASP A 17 -5.73 -2.20 -18.40
CA ASP A 17 -4.68 -3.21 -18.52
C ASP A 17 -4.61 -4.18 -17.34
N CYS A 18 -5.00 -3.75 -16.13
CA CYS A 18 -4.85 -4.57 -14.91
C CYS A 18 -5.78 -4.13 -13.77
N LYS A 19 -5.78 -4.93 -12.71
CA LYS A 19 -6.44 -4.62 -11.44
C LYS A 19 -5.42 -4.49 -10.33
N ILE A 20 -5.57 -3.45 -9.52
CA ILE A 20 -4.71 -3.11 -8.39
C ILE A 20 -5.56 -3.12 -7.13
N LEU A 21 -5.18 -3.91 -6.15
CA LEU A 21 -5.75 -3.93 -4.81
C LEU A 21 -4.93 -2.98 -3.92
N CYS A 22 -5.57 -1.99 -3.33
CA CYS A 22 -4.92 -1.05 -2.43
C CYS A 22 -5.30 -1.35 -0.99
N ASP A 23 -4.31 -1.39 -0.10
CA ASP A 23 -4.42 -1.45 1.36
C ASP A 23 -5.47 -2.46 1.87
N PRO A 24 -5.27 -3.76 1.63
CA PRO A 24 -6.28 -4.78 1.89
C PRO A 24 -6.49 -5.03 3.39
N TRP A 25 -7.61 -4.55 3.92
CA TRP A 25 -8.08 -4.82 5.26
C TRP A 25 -9.59 -5.12 5.26
N ILE A 26 -9.95 -6.39 5.48
CA ILE A 26 -11.36 -6.84 5.62
C ILE A 26 -11.55 -7.78 6.82
N GLU A 27 -10.52 -8.01 7.61
CA GLU A 27 -10.58 -8.81 8.82
C GLU A 27 -10.63 -7.92 10.07
N ASN A 28 -11.45 -8.31 11.04
CA ASN A 28 -11.60 -7.57 12.28
C ASN A 28 -10.45 -7.81 13.27
N GLY A 29 -10.32 -6.92 14.23
CA GLY A 29 -9.44 -7.06 15.37
C GLY A 29 -8.01 -6.60 15.11
N GLU A 30 -7.83 -5.58 14.29
CA GLU A 30 -6.55 -4.87 14.20
C GLU A 30 -6.30 -4.01 15.44
N TYR A 31 -5.08 -3.51 15.62
CA TYR A 31 -4.65 -2.78 16.82
C TYR A 31 -5.06 -3.49 18.12
N PHE A 32 -4.62 -4.77 18.26
CA PHE A 32 -4.90 -5.62 19.44
C PHE A 32 -6.40 -5.86 19.69
N GLY A 33 -7.22 -5.83 18.65
CA GLY A 33 -8.65 -6.07 18.72
C GLY A 33 -9.51 -4.82 18.91
N SER A 34 -8.91 -3.65 19.03
CA SER A 34 -9.64 -2.40 19.25
C SER A 34 -10.30 -1.84 17.98
N TRP A 35 -9.82 -2.22 16.80
CA TRP A 35 -10.37 -1.75 15.52
C TRP A 35 -11.09 -2.86 14.77
N SER A 36 -12.29 -2.54 14.32
CA SER A 36 -13.14 -3.45 13.55
C SER A 36 -13.85 -2.71 12.43
N ILE A 37 -14.13 -3.43 11.36
CA ILE A 37 -14.92 -2.92 10.24
C ILE A 37 -16.39 -2.95 10.65
N VAL A 38 -17.07 -1.82 10.58
CA VAL A 38 -18.47 -1.67 10.98
C VAL A 38 -19.40 -2.24 9.92
N GLU A 39 -19.04 -2.12 8.66
CA GLU A 39 -19.84 -2.59 7.54
C GLU A 39 -19.95 -4.13 7.53
N LYS A 40 -21.14 -4.63 7.29
CA LYS A 40 -21.35 -6.06 7.04
C LYS A 40 -20.84 -6.40 5.64
N ILE A 41 -19.65 -6.99 5.56
CA ILE A 41 -19.04 -7.39 4.29
C ILE A 41 -19.15 -8.90 4.08
N ASN A 42 -19.40 -9.30 2.82
CA ASN A 42 -19.31 -10.70 2.41
C ASN A 42 -17.83 -11.01 2.10
N LYS A 43 -17.11 -11.51 3.10
CA LYS A 43 -15.67 -11.78 3.02
C LYS A 43 -15.33 -12.74 1.87
N GLU A 44 -16.08 -13.81 1.68
CA GLU A 44 -15.83 -14.78 0.62
C GLU A 44 -15.88 -14.12 -0.78
N LYS A 45 -16.91 -13.30 -1.02
CA LYS A 45 -17.05 -12.53 -2.25
C LYS A 45 -15.84 -11.61 -2.46
N PHE A 46 -15.45 -10.88 -1.40
CA PHE A 46 -14.35 -9.91 -1.52
C PHE A 46 -12.99 -10.59 -1.68
N TYR A 47 -12.72 -11.70 -1.01
CA TYR A 47 -11.50 -12.47 -1.27
C TYR A 47 -11.44 -12.98 -2.71
N LYS A 48 -12.56 -13.41 -3.29
CA LYS A 48 -12.62 -13.77 -4.72
C LYS A 48 -12.26 -12.57 -5.62
N GLU A 49 -12.79 -11.37 -5.33
CA GLU A 49 -12.46 -10.17 -6.10
C GLU A 49 -11.01 -9.73 -5.91
N MET A 50 -10.49 -9.71 -4.68
CA MET A 50 -9.10 -9.37 -4.37
C MET A 50 -8.12 -10.34 -5.06
N ASN A 51 -8.47 -11.63 -5.13
CA ASN A 51 -7.64 -12.61 -5.80
C ASN A 51 -7.64 -12.48 -7.34
N LYS A 52 -8.56 -11.72 -7.93
CA LYS A 52 -8.52 -11.34 -9.36
C LYS A 52 -7.56 -10.17 -9.64
N CYS A 53 -7.08 -9.46 -8.63
CA CYS A 53 -6.12 -8.38 -8.81
C CYS A 53 -4.74 -8.96 -9.13
N GLU A 54 -4.03 -8.33 -10.05
CA GLU A 54 -2.66 -8.75 -10.43
C GLU A 54 -1.63 -8.13 -9.50
N PHE A 55 -1.93 -6.91 -9.03
CA PHE A 55 -1.05 -6.13 -8.17
C PHE A 55 -1.71 -5.84 -6.82
N ILE A 56 -0.88 -5.70 -5.79
CA ILE A 56 -1.26 -5.14 -4.50
C ILE A 56 -0.39 -3.90 -4.28
N TYR A 57 -0.99 -2.76 -3.99
CA TYR A 57 -0.29 -1.59 -3.48
C TYR A 57 -0.53 -1.49 -1.98
N LEU A 58 0.53 -1.31 -1.22
CA LEU A 58 0.49 -1.07 0.21
C LEU A 58 1.12 0.28 0.50
N SER A 59 0.33 1.19 1.02
CA SER A 59 0.76 2.54 1.32
C SER A 59 1.75 2.58 2.47
N HIS A 60 1.48 1.84 3.55
CA HIS A 60 2.34 1.77 4.73
C HIS A 60 2.04 0.56 5.63
N ILE A 61 2.73 0.48 6.78
CA ILE A 61 2.76 -0.70 7.64
C ILE A 61 1.64 -0.75 8.69
N HIS A 62 0.82 0.27 8.86
CA HIS A 62 -0.26 0.24 9.84
C HIS A 62 -1.24 -0.90 9.59
N PRO A 63 -1.76 -1.56 10.63
CA PRO A 63 -2.55 -2.79 10.48
C PRO A 63 -3.85 -2.65 9.69
N ASP A 64 -4.43 -1.46 9.62
CA ASP A 64 -5.60 -1.12 8.82
C ASP A 64 -5.30 -0.87 7.33
N HIS A 65 -4.01 -0.88 6.95
CA HIS A 65 -3.50 -0.86 5.57
C HIS A 65 -2.74 -2.14 5.24
N PHE A 66 -1.96 -2.65 6.20
CA PHE A 66 -1.20 -3.89 6.12
C PHE A 66 -1.81 -4.96 7.04
N SER A 67 -3.03 -5.40 6.77
CA SER A 67 -3.66 -6.48 7.57
C SER A 67 -3.05 -7.83 7.26
N LYS A 68 -2.25 -8.37 8.18
CA LYS A 68 -1.67 -9.72 8.04
C LYS A 68 -2.76 -10.79 7.93
N LYS A 69 -3.87 -10.62 8.64
CA LYS A 69 -5.02 -11.54 8.59
C LYS A 69 -5.63 -11.57 7.19
N THR A 70 -5.87 -10.40 6.60
CA THR A 70 -6.40 -10.31 5.24
C THR A 70 -5.41 -10.83 4.22
N LEU A 71 -4.13 -10.40 4.31
CA LEU A 71 -3.07 -10.80 3.37
C LEU A 71 -2.79 -12.31 3.38
N ASN A 72 -3.01 -13.00 4.51
CA ASN A 72 -2.86 -14.46 4.57
C ASN A 72 -3.84 -15.22 3.65
N ASN A 73 -4.99 -14.64 3.35
CA ASN A 73 -6.01 -15.22 2.48
C ASN A 73 -5.89 -14.79 1.00
N ILE A 74 -4.84 -14.06 0.66
CA ILE A 74 -4.56 -13.59 -0.71
C ILE A 74 -3.40 -14.41 -1.29
N SER A 75 -3.49 -14.73 -2.59
CA SER A 75 -2.43 -15.46 -3.32
C SER A 75 -1.08 -14.77 -3.21
N LYS A 76 -0.04 -15.54 -2.91
CA LYS A 76 1.33 -15.05 -2.70
C LYS A 76 2.11 -14.82 -4.00
N GLU A 77 1.56 -15.22 -5.14
CA GLU A 77 2.15 -15.01 -6.46
C GLU A 77 1.95 -13.60 -7.01
N LYS A 78 1.15 -12.78 -6.32
CA LYS A 78 0.89 -11.39 -6.72
C LYS A 78 2.13 -10.52 -6.59
N LYS A 79 2.22 -9.51 -7.46
CA LYS A 79 3.23 -8.47 -7.36
C LYS A 79 2.77 -7.43 -6.33
N VAL A 80 3.55 -7.27 -5.27
CA VAL A 80 3.26 -6.28 -4.21
C VAL A 80 4.13 -5.06 -4.42
N ILE A 81 3.50 -3.89 -4.52
CA ILE A 81 4.15 -2.61 -4.76
C ILE A 81 4.17 -1.86 -3.43
N ILE A 82 5.33 -1.41 -3.03
CA ILE A 82 5.55 -0.61 -1.83
C ILE A 82 6.52 0.54 -2.13
N HIS A 83 6.53 1.54 -1.28
CA HIS A 83 7.60 2.52 -1.31
C HIS A 83 8.94 1.91 -0.88
N SER A 84 10.03 2.41 -1.45
CA SER A 84 11.40 2.06 -1.05
C SER A 84 11.77 2.78 0.25
N TYR A 85 11.35 2.20 1.38
CA TYR A 85 11.65 2.76 2.71
C TYR A 85 13.13 2.58 3.09
N ALA A 86 13.65 3.49 3.93
CA ALA A 86 14.99 3.35 4.50
C ALA A 86 15.11 2.07 5.37
N SER A 87 14.03 1.73 6.09
CA SER A 87 13.94 0.47 6.82
C SER A 87 13.22 -0.59 5.98
N PRO A 88 13.80 -1.78 5.77
CA PRO A 88 13.17 -2.85 4.99
C PRO A 88 12.05 -3.58 5.75
N PHE A 89 11.48 -2.98 6.80
CA PHE A 89 10.56 -3.63 7.71
C PHE A 89 9.29 -4.13 7.02
N LEU A 90 8.65 -3.30 6.18
CA LEU A 90 7.45 -3.69 5.43
C LEU A 90 7.75 -4.84 4.46
N LYS A 91 8.85 -4.73 3.70
CA LYS A 91 9.30 -5.77 2.78
C LYS A 91 9.53 -7.10 3.49
N LYS A 92 10.30 -7.09 4.60
CA LYS A 92 10.55 -8.30 5.39
C LYS A 92 9.28 -8.95 5.93
N ASN A 93 8.29 -8.16 6.36
CA ASN A 93 7.00 -8.70 6.79
C ASN A 93 6.22 -9.34 5.63
N LEU A 94 6.29 -8.79 4.42
CA LEU A 94 5.69 -9.39 3.22
C LEU A 94 6.38 -10.71 2.85
N GLU A 95 7.70 -10.76 2.93
CA GLU A 95 8.48 -11.99 2.69
C GLU A 95 8.14 -13.07 3.71
N ILE A 96 8.00 -12.72 5.00
CA ILE A 96 7.54 -13.65 6.06
C ILE A 96 6.12 -14.16 5.76
N LEU A 97 5.23 -13.34 5.20
CA LEU A 97 3.88 -13.75 4.76
C LEU A 97 3.91 -14.62 3.49
N GLY A 98 5.07 -14.81 2.86
CA GLY A 98 5.27 -15.64 1.69
C GLY A 98 5.17 -14.92 0.34
N PHE A 99 5.05 -13.60 0.30
CA PHE A 99 5.10 -12.84 -0.95
C PHE A 99 6.52 -12.78 -1.49
N LYS A 100 6.70 -13.26 -2.72
CA LYS A 100 8.03 -13.35 -3.38
C LYS A 100 8.31 -12.19 -4.32
N ASN A 101 7.26 -11.56 -4.82
CA ASN A 101 7.34 -10.54 -5.86
C ASN A 101 7.07 -9.15 -5.29
N VAL A 102 8.01 -8.60 -4.50
CA VAL A 102 7.90 -7.26 -3.90
C VAL A 102 8.67 -6.26 -4.74
N ILE A 103 7.96 -5.25 -5.25
CA ILE A 103 8.50 -4.15 -6.07
C ILE A 103 8.60 -2.93 -5.16
N GLU A 104 9.82 -2.44 -4.96
CA GLU A 104 10.11 -1.21 -4.22
C GLU A 104 10.21 -0.05 -5.21
N VAL A 105 9.41 0.99 -5.01
CA VAL A 105 9.37 2.20 -5.86
C VAL A 105 9.88 3.40 -5.06
N ASN A 106 10.82 4.14 -5.60
CA ASN A 106 11.36 5.34 -4.95
C ASN A 106 10.34 6.49 -5.01
N HIS A 107 10.50 7.46 -4.10
CA HIS A 107 9.71 8.68 -4.10
C HIS A 107 9.72 9.36 -5.47
N ASN A 108 8.55 9.75 -5.97
CA ASN A 108 8.34 10.45 -7.24
C ASN A 108 8.91 9.72 -8.48
N GLU A 109 9.15 8.41 -8.38
CA GLU A 109 9.60 7.59 -9.50
C GLU A 109 8.41 6.87 -10.15
N LYS A 110 8.35 6.87 -11.47
CA LYS A 110 7.31 6.20 -12.23
C LYS A 110 7.65 4.73 -12.41
N GLN A 111 6.80 3.85 -11.88
CA GLN A 111 6.84 2.41 -12.10
C GLN A 111 5.76 2.00 -13.09
N ASN A 112 6.16 1.43 -14.22
CA ASN A 112 5.23 0.81 -15.16
C ASN A 112 4.77 -0.56 -14.61
N LEU A 113 3.47 -0.80 -14.61
CA LEU A 113 2.85 -2.04 -14.11
C LEU A 113 2.53 -3.00 -15.25
N LYS A 114 1.60 -2.61 -16.12
CA LYS A 114 1.18 -3.40 -17.28
C LYS A 114 0.60 -2.48 -18.35
N GLY A 115 0.93 -2.74 -19.62
CA GLY A 115 0.46 -1.94 -20.75
C GLY A 115 0.79 -0.46 -20.56
N LYS A 116 -0.24 0.39 -20.45
CA LYS A 116 -0.10 1.83 -20.19
C LYS A 116 -0.34 2.22 -18.74
N THR A 117 -0.65 1.24 -17.88
CA THR A 117 -0.87 1.48 -16.46
C THR A 117 0.46 1.65 -15.73
N SER A 118 0.56 2.72 -14.96
CA SER A 118 1.71 3.05 -14.13
C SER A 118 1.30 3.58 -12.77
N ILE A 119 2.24 3.54 -11.82
CA ILE A 119 2.10 4.11 -10.48
C ILE A 119 3.29 5.01 -10.18
N VAL A 120 3.02 6.13 -9.50
CA VAL A 120 4.03 6.99 -8.86
C VAL A 120 3.69 7.06 -7.40
N ILE A 121 4.67 6.84 -6.53
CA ILE A 121 4.49 6.88 -5.08
C ILE A 121 5.13 8.15 -4.53
N TYR A 122 4.38 8.87 -3.73
CA TYR A 122 4.84 10.04 -2.98
C TYR A 122 4.89 9.68 -1.50
N ALA A 123 6.08 9.68 -0.95
CA ALA A 123 6.31 9.53 0.48
C ALA A 123 6.53 10.91 1.10
N ALA A 124 6.15 11.08 2.36
CA ALA A 124 6.47 12.28 3.10
C ALA A 124 7.99 12.31 3.36
N ASP A 125 8.72 13.08 2.55
CA ASP A 125 10.18 13.11 2.54
C ASP A 125 10.75 14.23 3.41
N ASP A 126 9.99 15.30 3.63
CA ASP A 126 10.36 16.44 4.43
C ASP A 126 9.67 16.41 5.79
N CYS A 127 10.18 15.62 6.73
CA CYS A 127 9.81 15.84 8.11
C CYS A 127 10.65 16.99 8.68
N ASP A 128 10.02 17.93 9.36
CA ASP A 128 10.76 18.87 10.22
C ASP A 128 11.46 18.06 11.32
N PRO A 129 12.81 17.98 11.31
CA PRO A 129 13.53 17.16 12.28
C PRO A 129 13.30 17.63 13.73
N ASN A 130 12.94 18.91 13.96
CA ASN A 130 12.62 19.41 15.28
C ASN A 130 11.29 18.87 15.79
N ILE A 131 10.30 18.74 14.91
CA ILE A 131 8.99 18.17 15.23
C ILE A 131 9.11 16.64 15.36
N CYS A 132 9.71 15.97 14.39
CA CYS A 132 9.89 14.52 14.39
C CYS A 132 10.67 14.01 15.59
N ARG A 133 11.80 14.62 15.93
CA ARG A 133 12.59 14.26 17.12
C ARG A 133 11.79 14.40 18.41
N LYS A 134 11.02 15.48 18.52
CA LYS A 134 10.30 15.81 19.75
C LYS A 134 9.10 14.91 20.00
N PHE A 135 8.37 14.53 18.96
CA PHE A 135 7.09 13.82 19.08
C PHE A 135 7.13 12.35 18.68
N VAL A 136 8.06 11.95 17.82
CA VAL A 136 8.11 10.59 17.27
C VAL A 136 9.44 9.87 17.61
N GLY A 137 10.40 10.57 18.22
CA GLY A 137 11.70 10.00 18.54
C GLY A 137 12.56 9.66 17.32
N CYS A 138 12.25 10.24 16.18
CA CYS A 138 12.99 10.03 14.94
C CYS A 138 14.38 10.66 15.02
N ASN A 139 15.43 9.89 14.74
CA ASN A 139 16.81 10.37 14.68
C ASN A 139 17.23 10.80 13.26
N TYR A 140 16.28 10.96 12.36
CA TYR A 140 16.55 11.37 10.99
C TYR A 140 17.07 12.82 10.95
N SER A 141 18.24 13.01 10.38
CA SER A 141 18.95 14.31 10.34
C SER A 141 18.84 15.03 8.99
N GLY A 142 17.73 14.87 8.27
CA GLY A 142 17.50 15.57 7.01
C GLY A 142 17.87 14.77 5.76
N SER A 143 17.42 15.27 4.65
CA SER A 143 17.41 14.69 3.33
C SER A 143 18.75 14.15 2.85
N GLU A 144 18.92 12.85 2.91
CA GLU A 144 19.58 12.20 1.80
C GLU A 144 18.55 12.19 0.67
N THR A 145 18.66 13.19 -0.16
CA THR A 145 17.74 13.51 -1.24
C THR A 145 17.24 12.30 -1.98
N GLY A 146 15.98 12.02 -1.86
CA GLY A 146 15.18 11.45 -2.93
C GLY A 146 15.10 9.96 -3.08
N LYS A 147 15.64 9.09 -2.23
CA LYS A 147 15.61 7.65 -2.51
C LYS A 147 14.95 6.78 -1.46
N LYS A 148 15.03 7.10 -0.18
CA LYS A 148 14.45 6.28 0.88
C LYS A 148 13.88 7.15 1.99
N SER A 149 12.58 7.13 2.16
CA SER A 149 11.89 7.83 3.24
C SER A 149 11.96 7.06 4.55
N HIS A 150 12.08 7.80 5.66
CA HIS A 150 11.86 7.30 7.02
C HIS A 150 10.41 7.43 7.46
N GLN A 151 9.63 8.24 6.75
CA GLN A 151 8.20 8.36 6.97
C GLN A 151 7.51 7.09 6.50
N ILE A 152 6.46 6.69 7.22
CA ILE A 152 5.74 5.46 6.88
C ILE A 152 4.60 5.70 5.91
N ASP A 153 4.03 6.91 5.91
CA ASP A 153 2.85 7.22 5.10
C ASP A 153 3.25 7.56 3.66
N THR A 154 2.50 7.00 2.72
CA THR A 154 2.65 7.30 1.30
C THR A 154 1.29 7.46 0.64
N CYS A 155 1.25 8.25 -0.42
CA CYS A 155 0.13 8.24 -1.35
C CYS A 155 0.60 7.81 -2.74
N ALA A 156 -0.32 7.41 -3.59
CA ALA A 156 0.00 6.96 -4.94
C ALA A 156 -0.85 7.64 -6.01
N ILE A 157 -0.22 7.98 -7.11
CA ILE A 157 -0.90 8.36 -8.36
C ILE A 157 -0.85 7.16 -9.30
N ILE A 158 -2.02 6.65 -9.66
CA ILE A 158 -2.18 5.56 -10.61
C ILE A 158 -2.78 6.13 -11.89
N THR A 159 -2.11 5.90 -13.00
CA THR A 159 -2.49 6.42 -14.32
C THR A 159 -2.63 5.27 -15.30
N ASP A 160 -3.65 5.32 -16.14
CA ASP A 160 -3.79 4.48 -17.33
C ASP A 160 -3.80 5.31 -18.61
N LYS A 161 -4.34 4.79 -19.69
CA LYS A 161 -4.36 5.48 -20.99
C LYS A 161 -5.14 6.80 -20.96
N SER A 162 -6.22 6.88 -20.19
CA SER A 162 -7.20 7.97 -20.25
C SER A 162 -7.40 8.69 -18.93
N ASP A 163 -7.12 8.03 -17.81
CA ASP A 163 -7.50 8.50 -16.47
C ASP A 163 -6.34 8.48 -15.50
N THR A 164 -6.47 9.30 -14.45
CA THR A 164 -5.56 9.34 -13.31
C THR A 164 -6.35 9.27 -12.02
N CYS A 165 -5.92 8.43 -11.11
CA CYS A 165 -6.47 8.29 -9.76
C CYS A 165 -5.40 8.62 -8.73
N LEU A 166 -5.71 9.50 -7.79
CA LEU A 166 -4.91 9.75 -6.60
C LEU A 166 -5.47 8.92 -5.44
N ASN A 167 -4.70 7.97 -4.96
CA ASN A 167 -5.01 7.19 -3.75
C ASN A 167 -4.33 7.87 -2.56
N LEU A 168 -5.13 8.54 -1.75
CA LEU A 168 -4.74 9.12 -0.47
C LEU A 168 -5.08 8.14 0.64
N ASN A 169 -4.19 7.99 1.58
CA ASN A 169 -4.36 7.11 2.74
C ASN A 169 -5.22 7.77 3.82
#